data_eafee4947ccd8441d3d64c6afc5d8e17
#
_entry.id   eafee4947ccd8441d3d64c6afc5d8e17
#
_cell.length_a   1.000
_cell.length_b   1.000
_cell.length_c   1.000
_cell.angle_alpha   90.00
_cell.angle_beta   90.00
_cell.angle_gamma   90.00
#
_symmetry.space_group_name_H-M   'P 1'
#
loop_
_entity.id
_entity.type
_entity.pdbx_description
1 polymer ?
#
loop_
_entity_poly.entity_id
_entity_poly.type
_entity_poly.pdbx_seq_one_letter_code
_entity_poly.pdbx_strand_id
1 'polypeptide(L)'
;MTRTIIESTTQTTIIGFDQPFAVIGERINPTGRKKLALELEVGDFSTVEADAIAQVAAGATILDINSGAVFANKMAEDPRYADNNFVEPPLMKELIKRVQAICDVPPFSIVHLALVLIPPNGK
;
A
#
# COMPACT_ATOMS: atom_id res chain seq x y z
N MET A 1 3.55 -28.46 0.53
CA MET A 1 2.74 -27.46 1.27
C MET A 1 2.91 -26.11 0.61
N THR A 2 1.83 -25.41 0.34
CA THR A 2 1.87 -24.12 -0.34
C THR A 2 2.29 -23.01 0.62
N ARG A 3 3.22 -22.19 0.22
CA ARG A 3 3.69 -21.01 0.97
C ARG A 3 3.65 -19.78 0.07
N THR A 4 3.34 -18.64 0.67
CA THR A 4 3.45 -17.33 0.02
C THR A 4 4.64 -16.60 0.62
N ILE A 5 5.56 -16.15 -0.22
CA ILE A 5 6.78 -15.46 0.19
C ILE A 5 6.67 -14.00 -0.27
N ILE A 6 6.78 -13.09 0.67
CA ILE A 6 6.79 -11.64 0.41
C ILE A 6 8.07 -11.08 1.01
N GLU A 7 8.80 -10.31 0.23
CA GLU A 7 10.14 -9.83 0.59
C GLU A 7 10.22 -8.31 0.57
N SER A 8 11.01 -7.77 1.49
CA SER A 8 11.59 -6.44 1.42
C SER A 8 13.08 -6.55 1.08
N THR A 9 13.83 -5.47 1.24
CA THR A 9 15.27 -5.45 0.97
C THR A 9 16.05 -6.44 1.87
N THR A 10 15.67 -6.55 3.14
CA THR A 10 16.39 -7.37 4.12
C THR A 10 15.52 -8.37 4.87
N GLN A 11 14.22 -8.33 4.71
CA GLN A 11 13.28 -9.19 5.44
C GLN A 11 12.42 -10.01 4.50
N THR A 12 12.13 -11.22 4.93
CA THR A 12 11.24 -12.15 4.24
C THR A 12 10.11 -12.55 5.17
N THR A 13 8.88 -12.41 4.72
CA THR A 13 7.69 -12.93 5.43
C THR A 13 7.12 -14.08 4.63
N ILE A 14 6.98 -15.23 5.30
CA ILE A 14 6.42 -16.45 4.71
C ILE A 14 5.04 -16.68 5.31
N ILE A 15 4.04 -16.78 4.46
CA ILE A 15 2.67 -17.13 4.85
C ILE A 15 2.43 -18.58 4.51
N GLY A 16 2.11 -19.39 5.51
CA GLY A 16 1.87 -20.82 5.34
C GLY A 16 1.37 -21.45 6.63
N PHE A 17 0.80 -22.64 6.53
CA PHE A 17 0.24 -23.36 7.68
C PHE A 17 1.30 -23.80 8.70
N ASP A 18 2.54 -23.93 8.29
CA ASP A 18 3.68 -24.32 9.12
C ASP A 18 4.53 -23.13 9.58
N GLN A 19 4.04 -21.91 9.35
CA GLN A 19 4.73 -20.67 9.67
C GLN A 19 4.03 -19.91 10.80
N PRO A 20 4.73 -19.02 11.53
CA PRO A 20 4.10 -18.09 12.44
C PRO A 20 3.04 -17.23 11.76
N PHE A 21 2.08 -16.73 12.52
CA PHE A 21 1.10 -15.78 11.98
C PHE A 21 1.78 -14.57 11.36
N ALA A 22 1.41 -14.27 10.11
CA ALA A 22 1.77 -13.02 9.47
C ALA A 22 0.74 -11.95 9.86
N VAL A 23 1.21 -10.84 10.38
CA VAL A 23 0.35 -9.71 10.75
C VAL A 23 0.43 -8.67 9.65
N ILE A 24 -0.71 -8.38 9.03
CA ILE A 24 -0.82 -7.39 7.96
C ILE A 24 -1.39 -6.11 8.55
N GLY A 25 -0.61 -5.02 8.48
CA GLY A 25 -1.07 -3.67 8.82
C GLY A 25 -1.80 -3.07 7.62
N GLU A 26 -3.06 -2.67 7.79
CA GLU A 26 -3.93 -2.18 6.71
C GLU A 26 -4.39 -0.73 6.89
N ARG A 27 -3.74 0.03 7.77
CA ARG A 27 -4.17 1.39 8.11
C ARG A 27 -3.89 2.41 7.02
N ILE A 28 -2.92 2.17 6.15
CA ILE A 28 -2.59 3.05 5.03
C ILE A 28 -3.60 2.85 3.91
N ASN A 29 -4.80 3.35 4.16
CA ASN A 29 -5.94 3.24 3.27
C ASN A 29 -6.79 4.51 3.36
N PRO A 30 -6.82 5.35 2.31
CA PRO A 30 -7.59 6.59 2.32
C PRO A 30 -9.10 6.38 2.23
N THR A 31 -9.57 5.21 1.84
CA THR A 31 -10.99 4.90 1.76
C THR A 31 -11.63 5.03 3.14
N GLY A 32 -12.61 5.93 3.28
CA GLY A 32 -13.24 6.23 4.56
C GLY A 32 -12.42 7.12 5.50
N ARG A 33 -11.21 7.51 5.13
CA ARG A 33 -10.33 8.42 5.87
C ARG A 33 -10.15 9.73 5.09
N LYS A 34 -11.13 10.60 5.15
CA LYS A 34 -11.17 11.85 4.38
C LYS A 34 -9.93 12.73 4.58
N LYS A 35 -9.43 12.83 5.82
CA LYS A 35 -8.23 13.60 6.13
C LYS A 35 -7.02 13.02 5.39
N LEU A 36 -6.81 11.72 5.46
CA LEU A 36 -5.72 11.06 4.77
C LEU A 36 -5.82 11.24 3.25
N ALA A 37 -7.02 11.12 2.69
CA ALA A 37 -7.22 11.33 1.26
C ALA A 37 -6.83 12.76 0.83
N LEU A 38 -7.20 13.78 1.61
CA LEU A 38 -6.83 15.17 1.33
C LEU A 38 -5.31 15.40 1.47
N GLU A 39 -4.68 14.82 2.47
CA GLU A 39 -3.23 14.88 2.65
C GLU A 39 -2.50 14.29 1.44
N LEU A 40 -2.91 13.10 1.00
CA LEU A 40 -2.31 12.44 -0.16
C LEU A 40 -2.53 13.20 -1.46
N GLU A 41 -3.69 13.83 -1.60
CA GLU A 41 -4.02 14.64 -2.79
C GLU A 41 -3.07 15.83 -2.97
N VAL A 42 -2.60 16.41 -1.87
CA VAL A 42 -1.65 17.54 -1.88
C VAL A 42 -0.19 17.12 -1.70
N GLY A 43 0.08 15.81 -1.64
CA GLY A 43 1.43 15.29 -1.50
C GLY A 43 1.98 15.33 -0.07
N ASP A 44 1.12 15.37 0.94
CA ASP A 44 1.52 15.25 2.33
C ASP A 44 1.48 13.77 2.77
N PHE A 45 2.64 13.21 3.04
CA PHE A 45 2.81 11.80 3.42
C PHE A 45 3.08 11.60 4.91
N SER A 46 2.98 12.65 5.72
CA SER A 46 3.32 12.57 7.15
C SER A 46 2.47 11.56 7.93
N THR A 47 1.17 11.50 7.67
CA THR A 47 0.28 10.52 8.30
C THR A 47 0.60 9.09 7.82
N VAL A 48 0.89 8.90 6.54
CA VAL A 48 1.30 7.60 6.00
C VAL A 48 2.56 7.10 6.71
N GLU A 49 3.55 7.95 6.84
CA GLU A 49 4.82 7.60 7.48
C GLU A 49 4.62 7.26 8.97
N ALA A 50 3.82 8.04 9.68
CA ALA A 50 3.47 7.78 11.07
C ALA A 50 2.69 6.46 11.23
N ASP A 51 1.72 6.20 10.38
CA ASP A 51 0.94 4.96 10.38
C ASP A 51 1.83 3.74 10.07
N ALA A 52 2.76 3.85 9.13
CA ALA A 52 3.70 2.78 8.81
C ALA A 52 4.56 2.42 10.02
N ILE A 53 5.17 3.40 10.64
CA ILE A 53 6.02 3.21 11.85
C ILE A 53 5.21 2.59 12.98
N ALA A 54 4.02 3.10 13.25
CA ALA A 54 3.16 2.61 14.32
C ALA A 54 2.73 1.16 14.11
N GLN A 55 2.39 0.78 12.90
CA GLN A 55 1.98 -0.59 12.57
C GLN A 55 3.14 -1.58 12.72
N VAL A 56 4.33 -1.23 12.26
CA VAL A 56 5.53 -2.06 12.42
C VAL A 56 5.89 -2.21 13.90
N ALA A 57 5.82 -1.12 14.66
CA ALA A 57 6.06 -1.18 16.11
C ALA A 57 5.02 -2.05 16.84
N ALA A 58 3.81 -2.14 16.34
CA ALA A 58 2.75 -3.00 16.88
C ALA A 58 2.87 -4.47 16.43
N GLY A 59 3.83 -4.82 15.59
CA GLY A 59 4.12 -6.20 15.19
C GLY A 59 3.72 -6.55 13.75
N ALA A 60 3.33 -5.60 12.92
CA ALA A 60 3.05 -5.89 11.52
C ALA A 60 4.33 -6.34 10.80
N THR A 61 4.23 -7.45 10.08
CA THR A 61 5.32 -8.00 9.25
C THR A 61 5.08 -7.76 7.76
N ILE A 62 3.91 -7.29 7.41
CA ILE A 62 3.52 -6.88 6.06
C ILE A 62 2.69 -5.60 6.20
N LEU A 63 2.87 -4.66 5.29
CA LEU A 63 2.02 -3.47 5.20
C LEU A 63 1.20 -3.52 3.92
N ASP A 64 -0.11 -3.43 4.08
CA ASP A 64 -1.04 -3.25 2.99
C ASP A 64 -1.21 -1.74 2.73
N ILE A 65 -0.92 -1.33 1.51
CA ILE A 65 -0.93 0.07 1.09
C ILE A 65 -1.99 0.24 0.00
N ASN A 66 -2.92 1.15 0.23
CA ASN A 66 -3.97 1.48 -0.71
C ASN A 66 -3.94 2.98 -1.03
N SER A 67 -3.95 3.32 -2.31
CA SER A 67 -4.03 4.69 -2.80
C SER A 67 -5.36 5.01 -3.49
N GLY A 68 -6.32 4.11 -3.42
CA GLY A 68 -7.63 4.27 -4.06
C GLY A 68 -8.45 5.43 -3.49
N ALA A 69 -9.34 5.97 -4.32
CA ALA A 69 -10.28 7.02 -3.97
C ALA A 69 -9.68 8.39 -3.58
N VAL A 70 -8.36 8.58 -3.64
CA VAL A 70 -7.73 9.88 -3.31
C VAL A 70 -8.21 10.98 -4.25
N PHE A 71 -8.28 10.70 -5.53
CA PHE A 71 -8.67 11.68 -6.56
C PHE A 71 -10.14 11.55 -7.01
N ALA A 72 -10.98 10.84 -6.24
CA ALA A 72 -12.36 10.57 -6.64
C ALA A 72 -13.17 11.84 -6.94
N ASN A 73 -13.02 12.87 -6.11
CA ASN A 73 -13.71 14.14 -6.33
C ASN A 73 -13.18 14.87 -7.58
N LYS A 74 -11.87 14.90 -7.76
CA LYS A 74 -11.26 15.52 -8.94
C LYS A 74 -11.62 14.78 -10.22
N MET A 75 -11.74 13.46 -10.19
CA MET A 75 -12.20 12.70 -11.34
C MET A 75 -13.60 13.07 -11.78
N ALA A 76 -14.47 13.39 -10.83
CA ALA A 76 -15.85 13.81 -11.12
C ALA A 76 -15.94 15.24 -11.67
N GLU A 77 -15.01 16.11 -11.32
CA GLU A 77 -15.08 17.54 -11.60
C GLU A 77 -14.14 17.99 -12.73
N ASP A 78 -13.02 17.30 -12.93
CA ASP A 78 -11.97 17.72 -13.85
C ASP A 78 -11.61 16.63 -14.85
N PRO A 79 -11.84 16.84 -16.15
CA PRO A 79 -11.53 15.85 -17.19
C PRO A 79 -10.08 15.37 -17.22
N ARG A 80 -9.13 16.17 -16.70
CA ARG A 80 -7.71 15.78 -16.62
C ARG A 80 -7.48 14.60 -15.69
N TYR A 81 -8.40 14.37 -14.74
CA TYR A 81 -8.35 13.26 -13.79
C TYR A 81 -9.34 12.13 -14.14
N ALA A 82 -9.98 12.21 -15.31
CA ALA A 82 -10.96 11.21 -15.73
C ALA A 82 -10.37 9.80 -15.90
N ASP A 83 -9.08 9.73 -16.21
CA ASP A 83 -8.37 8.45 -16.32
C ASP A 83 -7.50 8.18 -15.09
N ASN A 84 -7.98 7.30 -14.23
CA ASN A 84 -7.28 6.91 -13.01
C ASN A 84 -5.90 6.29 -13.27
N ASN A 85 -5.64 5.76 -14.45
CA ASN A 85 -4.34 5.17 -14.79
C ASN A 85 -3.21 6.21 -14.79
N PHE A 86 -3.54 7.51 -14.89
CA PHE A 86 -2.54 8.58 -14.85
C PHE A 86 -2.26 9.14 -13.46
N VAL A 87 -3.17 8.98 -12.50
CA VAL A 87 -3.06 9.64 -11.19
C VAL A 87 -2.78 8.66 -10.05
N GLU A 88 -3.43 7.52 -10.02
CA GLU A 88 -3.30 6.55 -8.95
C GLU A 88 -1.96 5.77 -8.98
N PRO A 89 -1.49 5.24 -10.12
CA PRO A 89 -0.22 4.52 -10.15
C PRO A 89 1.00 5.36 -9.74
N PRO A 90 1.17 6.63 -10.17
CA PRO A 90 2.23 7.49 -9.67
C PRO A 90 2.15 7.72 -8.15
N LEU A 91 0.96 7.91 -7.59
CA LEU A 91 0.76 8.06 -6.15
C LEU A 91 1.16 6.78 -5.41
N MET A 92 0.73 5.62 -5.88
CA MET A 92 1.10 4.33 -5.30
C MET A 92 2.62 4.14 -5.28
N LYS A 93 3.28 4.46 -6.38
CA LYS A 93 4.73 4.37 -6.48
C LYS A 93 5.43 5.25 -5.44
N GLU A 94 4.96 6.46 -5.25
CA GLU A 94 5.50 7.38 -4.24
C GLU A 94 5.24 6.87 -2.82
N LEU A 95 4.03 6.37 -2.53
CA LEU A 95 3.68 5.77 -1.23
C LEU A 95 4.62 4.60 -0.88
N ILE A 96 4.82 3.70 -1.81
CA ILE A 96 5.71 2.54 -1.60
C ILE A 96 7.13 3.01 -1.32
N LYS A 97 7.65 3.94 -2.11
CA LYS A 97 8.99 4.51 -1.89
C LYS A 97 9.13 5.13 -0.51
N ARG A 98 8.14 5.91 -0.07
CA ARG A 98 8.14 6.58 1.23
C ARG A 98 8.13 5.57 2.38
N VAL A 99 7.27 4.58 2.29
CA VAL A 99 7.17 3.53 3.31
C VAL A 99 8.46 2.70 3.36
N GLN A 100 9.01 2.29 2.22
CA GLN A 100 10.25 1.52 2.17
C GLN A 100 11.47 2.29 2.67
N ALA A 101 11.46 3.63 2.58
CA ALA A 101 12.54 4.45 3.10
C ALA A 101 12.61 4.48 4.63
N ILE A 102 11.49 4.25 5.32
CA ILE A 102 11.38 4.33 6.79
C ILE A 102 11.12 2.99 7.47
N CYS A 103 10.60 2.01 6.75
CA CYS A 103 10.26 0.69 7.27
C CYS A 103 10.79 -0.38 6.33
N ASP A 104 11.56 -1.32 6.88
CA ASP A 104 12.03 -2.47 6.12
C ASP A 104 11.12 -3.68 6.37
N VAL A 105 9.89 -3.57 5.92
CA VAL A 105 8.91 -4.67 5.88
C VAL A 105 8.41 -4.82 4.45
N PRO A 106 8.00 -6.03 4.03
CA PRO A 106 7.44 -6.21 2.71
C PRO A 106 6.17 -5.36 2.52
N PRO A 107 6.14 -4.45 1.56
CA PRO A 107 4.93 -3.73 1.22
C PRO A 107 3.99 -4.62 0.42
N PHE A 108 2.72 -4.48 0.72
CA PHE A 108 1.64 -5.14 0.01
C PHE A 108 0.53 -4.11 -0.26
N SER A 109 -0.08 -4.16 -1.42
CA SER A 109 -1.06 -3.15 -1.81
C SER A 109 -2.35 -3.79 -2.29
N ILE A 110 -3.50 -3.28 -1.86
CA ILE A 110 -4.80 -3.73 -2.36
C ILE A 110 -4.95 -3.46 -3.86
N VAL A 111 -4.43 -2.36 -4.36
CA VAL A 111 -4.37 -2.11 -5.81
C VAL A 111 -3.48 -3.16 -6.46
N HIS A 112 -2.39 -3.51 -5.83
CA HIS A 112 -1.54 -4.61 -6.25
C HIS A 112 -2.09 -5.99 -5.91
N LEU A 113 -3.08 -6.11 -5.04
CA LEU A 113 -3.72 -7.39 -4.79
C LEU A 113 -4.31 -7.97 -6.08
N ALA A 114 -4.91 -7.15 -6.89
CA ALA A 114 -5.33 -7.55 -8.22
C ALA A 114 -4.14 -7.93 -9.10
N LEU A 115 -3.00 -7.27 -8.95
CA LEU A 115 -1.75 -7.57 -9.67
C LEU A 115 -1.02 -8.78 -9.10
N VAL A 116 -1.14 -9.05 -7.81
CA VAL A 116 -0.58 -10.25 -7.17
C VAL A 116 -1.40 -11.49 -7.51
N LEU A 117 -2.69 -11.34 -7.70
CA LEU A 117 -3.56 -12.39 -8.24
C LEU A 117 -3.32 -12.62 -9.74
N ILE A 118 -2.71 -11.66 -10.43
CA ILE A 118 -2.13 -11.85 -11.76
C ILE A 118 -0.71 -12.38 -11.55
N PRO A 119 -0.32 -13.48 -12.17
CA PRO A 119 1.04 -14.01 -12.05
C PRO A 119 2.09 -12.92 -12.31
N PRO A 120 3.26 -12.97 -11.65
CA PRO A 120 4.25 -11.90 -11.70
C PRO A 120 4.71 -11.50 -13.11
N ASN A 121 4.51 -12.35 -14.08
CA ASN A 121 4.86 -12.12 -15.48
C ASN A 121 3.63 -11.92 -16.38
N GLY A 122 2.46 -11.64 -15.81
CA GLY A 122 1.22 -11.42 -16.55
C GLY A 122 0.63 -12.67 -17.22
N LYS A 123 1.01 -13.82 -16.77
CA LYS A 123 0.52 -15.10 -17.33
C LYS A 123 -0.52 -15.74 -16.45
#